data_8c15153d795a12a2e5d2e9bf98a0b0bf
#
_entry.id   8c15153d795a12a2e5d2e9bf98a0b0bf
#
_cell.length_a   1.000
_cell.length_b   1.000
_cell.length_c   1.000
_cell.angle_alpha   90.00
_cell.angle_beta   90.00
_cell.angle_gamma   90.00
#
_symmetry.space_group_name_H-M   'P 1'
#
loop_
_entity.id
_entity.type
_entity.pdbx_description
1 polymer ?
#
loop_
_entity_poly.entity_id
_entity_poly.type
_entity_poly.pdbx_seq_one_letter_code
_entity_poly.pdbx_strand_id
1 'polypeptide(L)'
;MVAPRRTTGRVGRRQTTRRRGRWSPPLLGLVATVVLVAATGCGADTGGNDGGNAASQAGSAVAQDALSFEAQTLTGETLDAAQLAGTPVVLWFWAPWCTVCRAEAPEVAAIGAEFEDSVTFVGVPGLGKVEDMKDFVDATGTDGLTHAVDSDGSLWQRFGIISQPAFAFVSADGSVETFSGSLGADDLRQATEDLAAG
;
A
#
# COMPACT_ATOMS: atom_id res chain seq x y z
N MET A 1 42.17 -7.24 46.80
CA MET A 1 40.85 -7.89 46.77
C MET A 1 39.83 -6.87 47.27
N VAL A 2 39.07 -6.23 46.34
CA VAL A 2 38.02 -5.29 46.71
C VAL A 2 36.79 -5.67 45.84
N ALA A 3 35.74 -6.13 46.50
CA ALA A 3 34.48 -6.55 45.88
C ALA A 3 33.63 -5.34 45.45
N PRO A 4 32.93 -5.36 44.30
CA PRO A 4 32.02 -4.30 43.90
C PRO A 4 30.64 -4.50 44.58
N ARG A 5 30.09 -3.38 45.10
CA ARG A 5 28.75 -3.26 45.68
C ARG A 5 27.69 -3.33 44.56
N ARG A 6 26.70 -4.21 44.73
CA ARG A 6 25.47 -4.25 43.92
C ARG A 6 24.51 -3.19 44.41
N THR A 7 24.14 -2.24 43.53
CA THR A 7 23.03 -1.31 43.72
C THR A 7 21.79 -1.88 43.01
N THR A 8 20.80 -2.28 43.76
CA THR A 8 19.48 -2.68 43.31
C THR A 8 18.62 -1.44 43.02
N GLY A 9 18.50 -1.08 41.74
CA GLY A 9 17.57 -0.05 41.28
C GLY A 9 16.14 -0.56 41.18
N ARG A 10 15.27 -0.05 42.05
CA ARG A 10 13.81 -0.32 42.07
C ARG A 10 13.14 0.39 40.92
N VAL A 11 12.70 -0.34 39.89
CA VAL A 11 11.94 0.19 38.75
C VAL A 11 10.50 0.45 39.20
N GLY A 12 10.13 1.72 39.34
CA GLY A 12 8.78 2.17 39.63
C GLY A 12 7.84 1.99 38.42
N ARG A 13 6.88 1.11 38.57
CA ARG A 13 5.79 0.84 37.60
C ARG A 13 4.83 2.03 37.62
N ARG A 14 4.91 2.91 36.60
CA ARG A 14 3.89 3.95 36.37
C ARG A 14 2.68 3.33 35.68
N GLN A 15 1.57 3.22 36.43
CA GLN A 15 0.27 2.88 35.89
C GLN A 15 -0.32 4.15 35.23
N THR A 16 -0.46 4.15 33.93
CA THR A 16 -1.24 5.16 33.21
C THR A 16 -2.70 4.72 33.17
N THR A 17 -3.53 5.40 33.97
CA THR A 17 -4.98 5.26 33.97
C THR A 17 -5.57 5.81 32.67
N ARG A 18 -6.05 4.92 31.82
CA ARG A 18 -6.77 5.22 30.58
C ARG A 18 -8.15 5.80 30.92
N ARG A 19 -8.32 7.14 30.84
CA ARG A 19 -9.63 7.81 30.91
C ARG A 19 -10.43 7.42 29.64
N ARG A 20 -11.45 6.59 29.83
CA ARG A 20 -12.49 6.37 28.82
C ARG A 20 -13.39 7.60 28.76
N GLY A 21 -13.26 8.41 27.73
CA GLY A 21 -14.22 9.46 27.38
C GLY A 21 -15.52 8.81 26.87
N ARG A 22 -16.60 8.93 27.64
CA ARG A 22 -17.96 8.62 27.19
C ARG A 22 -18.41 9.76 26.28
N TRP A 23 -18.53 9.48 24.99
CA TRP A 23 -19.22 10.37 24.08
C TRP A 23 -20.70 9.95 24.04
N SER A 24 -21.58 10.82 24.50
CA SER A 24 -23.02 10.70 24.34
C SER A 24 -23.43 11.35 23.02
N PRO A 25 -24.25 10.71 22.18
CA PRO A 25 -24.80 11.37 21.00
C PRO A 25 -25.99 12.27 21.39
N PRO A 26 -26.18 13.43 20.75
CA PRO A 26 -27.39 14.22 20.89
C PRO A 26 -28.52 13.62 20.05
N LEU A 27 -29.63 13.36 20.72
CA LEU A 27 -30.94 13.10 20.10
C LEU A 27 -31.55 14.44 19.68
N LEU A 28 -31.92 14.61 18.42
CA LEU A 28 -32.95 15.54 17.88
C LEU A 28 -32.91 15.32 16.35
N GLY A 29 -33.96 15.13 15.62
CA GLY A 29 -35.34 15.44 15.69
C GLY A 29 -35.98 14.88 14.43
N LEU A 30 -37.13 14.27 14.65
CA LEU A 30 -38.01 13.66 13.65
C LEU A 30 -38.72 14.76 12.85
N VAL A 31 -38.53 14.83 11.53
CA VAL A 31 -39.46 15.53 10.63
C VAL A 31 -39.82 14.55 9.51
N ALA A 32 -41.01 14.02 9.63
CA ALA A 32 -41.67 13.25 8.62
C ALA A 32 -42.30 14.19 7.59
N THR A 33 -41.85 14.14 6.38
CA THR A 33 -42.60 14.69 5.22
C THR A 33 -42.88 13.56 4.24
N VAL A 34 -44.14 13.12 4.30
CA VAL A 34 -44.73 12.18 3.33
C VAL A 34 -45.07 12.96 2.06
N VAL A 35 -44.41 12.66 0.96
CA VAL A 35 -44.86 13.07 -0.37
C VAL A 35 -45.25 11.80 -1.11
N LEU A 36 -46.56 11.60 -1.24
CA LEU A 36 -47.15 10.60 -2.12
C LEU A 36 -47.09 11.12 -3.56
N VAL A 37 -46.33 10.46 -4.42
CA VAL A 37 -46.49 10.57 -5.86
C VAL A 37 -46.82 9.19 -6.39
N ALA A 38 -48.10 9.03 -6.77
CA ALA A 38 -48.56 7.87 -7.50
C ALA A 38 -48.24 8.11 -9.01
N ALA A 39 -47.41 7.24 -9.56
CA ALA A 39 -47.30 7.07 -11.01
C ALA A 39 -47.47 5.59 -11.33
N THR A 40 -48.64 5.24 -11.86
CA THR A 40 -48.93 3.95 -12.45
C THR A 40 -48.18 3.81 -13.78
N GLY A 41 -47.29 2.81 -13.84
CA GLY A 41 -46.62 2.37 -15.07
C GLY A 41 -46.48 0.86 -15.03
N CYS A 42 -47.47 0.16 -15.66
CA CYS A 42 -47.35 -1.28 -15.97
C CYS A 42 -46.27 -1.43 -17.06
N GLY A 43 -45.22 -2.20 -16.75
CA GLY A 43 -44.27 -2.76 -17.69
C GLY A 43 -43.82 -4.07 -17.10
N ALA A 44 -44.41 -5.17 -17.56
CA ALA A 44 -43.93 -6.53 -17.29
C ALA A 44 -42.68 -6.74 -18.16
N ASP A 45 -41.54 -6.97 -17.55
CA ASP A 45 -40.44 -7.70 -18.18
C ASP A 45 -39.70 -8.55 -17.16
N THR A 46 -39.53 -9.72 -17.62
CA THR A 46 -39.06 -10.97 -17.05
C THR A 46 -37.58 -10.89 -16.67
N GLY A 47 -37.26 -11.31 -15.46
CA GLY A 47 -36.04 -12.06 -15.08
C GLY A 47 -34.69 -11.54 -15.53
N GLY A 48 -33.87 -11.19 -14.56
CA GLY A 48 -32.44 -11.04 -14.70
C GLY A 48 -31.85 -10.78 -13.33
N ASN A 49 -31.33 -11.83 -12.74
CA ASN A 49 -30.60 -11.78 -11.46
C ASN A 49 -29.19 -11.25 -11.73
N ASP A 50 -29.04 -9.95 -11.98
CA ASP A 50 -27.75 -9.31 -12.30
C ASP A 50 -27.16 -8.46 -11.17
N GLY A 51 -27.51 -8.78 -9.90
CA GLY A 51 -26.98 -8.03 -8.75
C GLY A 51 -25.53 -8.35 -8.37
N GLY A 52 -24.92 -9.41 -8.93
CA GLY A 52 -23.58 -9.85 -8.55
C GLY A 52 -22.44 -9.31 -9.42
N ASN A 53 -22.73 -8.81 -10.61
CA ASN A 53 -21.68 -8.49 -11.60
C ASN A 53 -21.26 -7.01 -11.60
N ALA A 54 -22.07 -6.11 -11.06
CA ALA A 54 -21.78 -4.67 -11.07
C ALA A 54 -20.70 -4.28 -10.04
N ALA A 55 -20.68 -4.95 -8.87
CA ALA A 55 -19.67 -4.68 -7.85
C ALA A 55 -18.28 -5.20 -8.25
N SER A 56 -18.21 -6.37 -8.89
CA SER A 56 -16.96 -6.93 -9.41
C SER A 56 -16.39 -6.11 -10.58
N GLN A 57 -17.25 -5.54 -11.43
CA GLN A 57 -16.80 -4.71 -12.55
C GLN A 57 -16.33 -3.32 -12.08
N ALA A 58 -16.93 -2.76 -11.04
CA ALA A 58 -16.51 -1.48 -10.47
C ALA A 58 -15.13 -1.62 -9.78
N GLY A 59 -14.90 -2.69 -9.00
CA GLY A 59 -13.60 -2.97 -8.39
C GLY A 59 -12.50 -3.15 -9.45
N SER A 60 -12.77 -3.94 -10.49
CA SER A 60 -11.80 -4.13 -11.60
C SER A 60 -11.48 -2.84 -12.35
N ALA A 61 -12.43 -1.92 -12.51
CA ALA A 61 -12.20 -0.64 -13.17
C ALA A 61 -11.29 0.29 -12.35
N VAL A 62 -11.44 0.29 -11.02
CA VAL A 62 -10.57 1.08 -10.11
C VAL A 62 -9.16 0.48 -10.05
N ALA A 63 -9.04 -0.86 -10.02
CA ALA A 63 -7.76 -1.56 -10.09
C ALA A 63 -6.98 -1.21 -11.37
N GLN A 64 -7.69 -1.20 -12.50
CA GLN A 64 -7.10 -0.84 -13.79
C GLN A 64 -6.65 0.62 -13.83
N ASP A 65 -7.31 1.53 -13.09
CA ASP A 65 -6.89 2.93 -13.06
C ASP A 65 -5.57 3.11 -12.30
N ALA A 66 -5.41 2.52 -11.12
CA ALA A 66 -4.17 2.65 -10.32
C ALA A 66 -2.94 2.11 -11.06
N LEU A 67 -3.07 0.94 -11.70
CA LEU A 67 -2.01 0.24 -12.43
C LEU A 67 -2.01 0.55 -13.94
N SER A 68 -2.80 1.53 -14.42
CA SER A 68 -2.83 1.93 -15.84
C SER A 68 -1.62 2.79 -16.20
N PHE A 69 -0.44 2.18 -16.22
CA PHE A 69 0.80 2.82 -16.66
C PHE A 69 1.79 1.82 -17.26
N GLU A 70 2.67 2.33 -18.09
CA GLU A 70 3.86 1.63 -18.58
C GLU A 70 5.11 2.34 -18.09
N ALA A 71 6.15 1.59 -17.76
CA ALA A 71 7.45 2.14 -17.37
C ALA A 71 8.60 1.29 -17.90
N GLN A 72 9.73 1.94 -18.21
CA GLN A 72 10.96 1.21 -18.50
C GLN A 72 11.53 0.65 -17.20
N THR A 73 11.97 -0.61 -17.24
CA THR A 73 12.64 -1.21 -16.09
C THR A 73 14.14 -0.92 -16.11
N LEU A 74 14.82 -1.17 -14.98
CA LEU A 74 16.28 -1.07 -14.94
C LEU A 74 17.00 -2.09 -15.83
N THR A 75 16.33 -3.19 -16.22
CA THR A 75 16.84 -4.17 -17.18
C THR A 75 16.67 -3.72 -18.63
N GLY A 76 15.90 -2.64 -18.87
CA GLY A 76 15.60 -2.11 -20.20
C GLY A 76 14.35 -2.72 -20.86
N GLU A 77 13.60 -3.55 -20.13
CA GLU A 77 12.30 -4.06 -20.54
C GLU A 77 11.20 -3.03 -20.25
N THR A 78 10.03 -3.21 -20.85
CA THR A 78 8.85 -2.41 -20.51
C THR A 78 7.97 -3.21 -19.55
N LEU A 79 7.68 -2.63 -18.39
CA LEU A 79 6.63 -3.10 -17.48
C LEU A 79 5.31 -2.46 -17.91
N ASP A 80 4.35 -3.27 -18.33
CA ASP A 80 2.94 -2.89 -18.44
C ASP A 80 2.25 -3.27 -17.13
N ALA A 81 2.05 -2.28 -16.25
CA ALA A 81 1.49 -2.51 -14.92
C ALA A 81 0.02 -2.96 -14.97
N ALA A 82 -0.70 -2.72 -16.08
CA ALA A 82 -2.06 -3.21 -16.24
C ALA A 82 -2.14 -4.74 -16.23
N GLN A 83 -1.06 -5.44 -16.56
CA GLN A 83 -0.98 -6.91 -16.46
C GLN A 83 -0.98 -7.42 -15.02
N LEU A 84 -0.71 -6.56 -14.04
CA LEU A 84 -0.75 -6.88 -12.62
C LEU A 84 -2.14 -6.69 -12.01
N ALA A 85 -3.09 -6.11 -12.74
CA ALA A 85 -4.44 -5.87 -12.25
C ALA A 85 -5.13 -7.19 -11.85
N GLY A 86 -5.79 -7.18 -10.69
CA GLY A 86 -6.45 -8.36 -10.13
C GLY A 86 -5.55 -9.21 -9.23
N THR A 87 -4.27 -8.83 -9.08
CA THR A 87 -3.35 -9.40 -8.07
C THR A 87 -2.92 -8.31 -7.10
N PRO A 88 -2.65 -8.64 -5.82
CA PRO A 88 -2.08 -7.68 -4.89
C PRO A 88 -0.69 -7.22 -5.32
N VAL A 89 -0.42 -5.90 -5.22
CA VAL A 89 0.86 -5.31 -5.61
C VAL A 89 1.36 -4.37 -4.51
N VAL A 90 2.64 -4.48 -4.17
CA VAL A 90 3.35 -3.51 -3.34
C VAL A 90 4.30 -2.73 -4.23
N LEU A 91 4.10 -1.41 -4.30
CA LEU A 91 5.02 -0.48 -4.95
C LEU A 91 5.91 0.16 -3.89
N TRP A 92 7.22 0.01 -4.01
CA TRP A 92 8.21 0.60 -3.12
C TRP A 92 8.92 1.77 -3.81
N PHE A 93 8.68 2.99 -3.32
CA PHE A 93 9.23 4.23 -3.86
C PHE A 93 10.56 4.60 -3.18
N TRP A 94 11.64 4.68 -3.95
CA TRP A 94 12.98 4.93 -3.44
C TRP A 94 13.82 5.81 -4.36
N ALA A 95 14.93 6.34 -3.84
CA ALA A 95 15.90 7.10 -4.62
C ALA A 95 17.33 6.56 -4.36
N PRO A 96 18.24 6.61 -5.35
CA PRO A 96 19.56 5.98 -5.22
C PRO A 96 20.46 6.61 -4.14
N TRP A 97 20.25 7.87 -3.83
CA TRP A 97 20.95 8.60 -2.77
C TRP A 97 20.27 8.50 -1.38
N CYS A 98 19.13 7.84 -1.26
CA CYS A 98 18.37 7.72 -0.02
C CYS A 98 19.02 6.69 0.91
N THR A 99 19.60 7.14 2.00
CA THR A 99 20.26 6.26 2.99
C THR A 99 19.28 5.38 3.77
N VAL A 100 18.06 5.88 4.05
CA VAL A 100 17.01 5.12 4.72
C VAL A 100 16.50 4.01 3.79
N CYS A 101 16.24 4.32 2.51
CA CYS A 101 15.85 3.31 1.52
C CYS A 101 16.91 2.20 1.38
N ARG A 102 18.21 2.59 1.42
CA ARG A 102 19.32 1.62 1.38
C ARG A 102 19.35 0.71 2.60
N ALA A 103 18.99 1.23 3.76
CA ALA A 103 18.96 0.44 4.99
C ALA A 103 17.81 -0.58 5.02
N GLU A 104 16.63 -0.23 4.47
CA GLU A 104 15.46 -1.13 4.44
C GLU A 104 15.45 -2.08 3.23
N ALA A 105 16.19 -1.79 2.18
CA ALA A 105 16.17 -2.54 0.92
C ALA A 105 16.34 -4.06 1.05
N PRO A 106 17.28 -4.60 1.88
CA PRO A 106 17.41 -6.05 2.06
C PRO A 106 16.15 -6.69 2.67
N GLU A 107 15.44 -5.98 3.55
CA GLU A 107 14.20 -6.46 4.16
C GLU A 107 13.06 -6.45 3.15
N VAL A 108 12.96 -5.39 2.32
CA VAL A 108 11.99 -5.32 1.23
C VAL A 108 12.19 -6.46 0.23
N ALA A 109 13.44 -6.74 -0.16
CA ALA A 109 13.76 -7.86 -1.05
C ALA A 109 13.39 -9.23 -0.43
N ALA A 110 13.71 -9.43 0.85
CA ALA A 110 13.41 -10.68 1.55
C ALA A 110 11.91 -10.94 1.66
N ILE A 111 11.13 -9.90 2.00
CA ILE A 111 9.66 -10.00 2.10
C ILE A 111 9.06 -10.17 0.70
N GLY A 112 9.56 -9.47 -0.32
CA GLY A 112 9.13 -9.67 -1.70
C GLY A 112 9.32 -11.11 -2.18
N ALA A 113 10.44 -11.75 -1.81
CA ALA A 113 10.68 -13.15 -2.12
C ALA A 113 9.81 -14.11 -1.29
N GLU A 114 9.51 -13.77 -0.02
CA GLU A 114 8.63 -14.58 0.85
C GLU A 114 7.20 -14.67 0.31
N PHE A 115 6.71 -13.58 -0.31
CA PHE A 115 5.34 -13.46 -0.81
C PHE A 115 5.21 -13.57 -2.34
N GLU A 116 6.24 -14.02 -3.07
CA GLU A 116 6.30 -14.01 -4.54
C GLU A 116 5.12 -14.70 -5.23
N ASP A 117 4.53 -15.72 -4.59
CA ASP A 117 3.37 -16.47 -5.11
C ASP A 117 2.02 -15.73 -4.92
N SER A 118 1.94 -14.70 -4.07
CA SER A 118 0.69 -14.06 -3.66
C SER A 118 0.66 -12.56 -3.84
N VAL A 119 1.81 -11.88 -3.76
CA VAL A 119 1.93 -10.42 -3.87
C VAL A 119 3.10 -10.06 -4.78
N THR A 120 2.86 -9.20 -5.76
CA THR A 120 3.93 -8.70 -6.63
C THR A 120 4.59 -7.48 -6.02
N PHE A 121 5.91 -7.52 -5.81
CA PHE A 121 6.68 -6.36 -5.39
C PHE A 121 7.35 -5.67 -6.58
N VAL A 122 7.17 -4.35 -6.68
CA VAL A 122 7.79 -3.50 -7.71
C VAL A 122 8.47 -2.31 -7.05
N GLY A 123 9.78 -2.17 -7.25
CA GLY A 123 10.48 -0.94 -6.91
C GLY A 123 10.15 0.17 -7.90
N VAL A 124 9.97 1.38 -7.41
CA VAL A 124 9.71 2.58 -8.24
C VAL A 124 10.78 3.63 -7.94
N PRO A 125 12.01 3.43 -8.49
CA PRO A 125 13.10 4.40 -8.32
C PRO A 125 12.81 5.70 -9.05
N GLY A 126 13.06 6.82 -8.36
CA GLY A 126 12.97 8.16 -8.91
C GLY A 126 14.11 9.05 -8.45
N LEU A 127 14.09 10.32 -8.87
CA LEU A 127 14.98 11.38 -8.38
C LEU A 127 16.49 11.09 -8.52
N GLY A 128 16.89 10.34 -9.55
CA GLY A 128 18.28 9.98 -9.79
C GLY A 128 18.53 9.53 -11.21
N LYS A 129 19.79 9.20 -11.54
CA LYS A 129 20.15 8.64 -12.82
C LYS A 129 19.99 7.12 -12.79
N VAL A 130 19.73 6.53 -13.95
CA VAL A 130 19.58 5.08 -14.12
C VAL A 130 20.82 4.32 -13.66
N GLU A 131 22.03 4.86 -13.93
CA GLU A 131 23.28 4.26 -13.48
C GLU A 131 23.35 4.17 -11.94
N ASP A 132 23.02 5.28 -11.24
CA ASP A 132 23.00 5.32 -9.78
C ASP A 132 21.94 4.37 -9.19
N MET A 133 20.80 4.18 -9.90
CA MET A 133 19.75 3.23 -9.52
C MET A 133 20.23 1.79 -9.65
N LYS A 134 20.96 1.46 -10.72
CA LYS A 134 21.57 0.13 -10.89
C LYS A 134 22.61 -0.16 -9.80
N ASP A 135 23.48 0.80 -9.52
CA ASP A 135 24.46 0.69 -8.42
C ASP A 135 23.78 0.50 -7.06
N PHE A 136 22.62 1.13 -6.85
CA PHE A 136 21.83 0.93 -5.63
C PHE A 136 21.29 -0.51 -5.56
N VAL A 137 20.69 -1.02 -6.62
CA VAL A 137 20.12 -2.38 -6.69
C VAL A 137 21.22 -3.42 -6.43
N ASP A 138 22.36 -3.31 -7.13
CA ASP A 138 23.50 -4.21 -6.96
C ASP A 138 24.07 -4.18 -5.53
N ALA A 139 24.15 -2.98 -4.93
CA ALA A 139 24.68 -2.82 -3.57
C ALA A 139 23.72 -3.25 -2.44
N THR A 140 22.42 -3.38 -2.73
CA THR A 140 21.38 -3.70 -1.73
C THR A 140 20.77 -5.08 -1.90
N GLY A 141 21.09 -5.80 -3.01
CA GLY A 141 20.55 -7.12 -3.29
C GLY A 141 19.06 -7.13 -3.60
N THR A 142 18.56 -6.07 -4.24
CA THR A 142 17.16 -5.95 -4.65
C THR A 142 16.93 -6.33 -6.13
N ASP A 143 17.92 -6.95 -6.78
CA ASP A 143 17.89 -7.40 -8.17
C ASP A 143 16.82 -8.47 -8.46
N GLY A 144 16.34 -9.17 -7.43
CA GLY A 144 15.18 -10.07 -7.52
C GLY A 144 13.84 -9.36 -7.73
N LEU A 145 13.77 -8.03 -7.51
CA LEU A 145 12.56 -7.25 -7.74
C LEU A 145 12.57 -6.59 -9.13
N THR A 146 11.39 -6.44 -9.72
CA THR A 146 11.23 -5.55 -10.89
C THR A 146 11.31 -4.10 -10.43
N HIS A 147 12.08 -3.26 -11.14
CA HIS A 147 12.19 -1.83 -10.84
C HIS A 147 11.70 -0.98 -12.02
N ALA A 148 10.53 -0.35 -11.85
CA ALA A 148 9.91 0.58 -12.80
C ALA A 148 10.51 1.97 -12.63
N VAL A 149 11.31 2.43 -13.59
CA VAL A 149 12.02 3.72 -13.51
C VAL A 149 11.05 4.88 -13.68
N ASP A 150 10.95 5.73 -12.68
CA ASP A 150 10.19 6.98 -12.74
C ASP A 150 11.13 8.17 -13.02
N SER A 151 11.45 8.36 -14.29
CA SER A 151 12.43 9.38 -14.72
C SER A 151 11.87 10.81 -14.69
N ASP A 152 10.58 10.98 -14.81
CA ASP A 152 9.86 12.27 -14.88
C ASP A 152 9.02 12.60 -13.64
N GLY A 153 8.93 11.69 -12.68
CA GLY A 153 8.16 11.85 -11.45
C GLY A 153 6.66 11.58 -11.62
N SER A 154 6.22 11.10 -12.77
CA SER A 154 4.80 10.87 -13.08
C SER A 154 4.19 9.75 -12.24
N LEU A 155 4.94 8.68 -11.96
CA LEU A 155 4.48 7.57 -11.12
C LEU A 155 4.40 8.01 -9.65
N TRP A 156 5.42 8.72 -9.14
CA TRP A 156 5.36 9.27 -7.79
C TRP A 156 4.15 10.20 -7.62
N GLN A 157 3.90 11.08 -8.60
CA GLN A 157 2.74 11.97 -8.59
C GLN A 157 1.42 11.20 -8.64
N ARG A 158 1.30 10.15 -9.47
CA ARG A 158 0.11 9.30 -9.59
C ARG A 158 -0.31 8.71 -8.24
N PHE A 159 0.65 8.23 -7.45
CA PHE A 159 0.41 7.65 -6.13
C PHE A 159 0.47 8.67 -4.99
N GLY A 160 0.61 9.96 -5.28
CA GLY A 160 0.67 11.02 -4.28
C GLY A 160 1.93 11.00 -3.41
N ILE A 161 3.01 10.36 -3.89
CA ILE A 161 4.27 10.23 -3.17
C ILE A 161 5.07 11.53 -3.29
N ILE A 162 5.36 12.13 -2.14
CA ILE A 162 6.10 13.40 -2.04
C ILE A 162 7.47 13.27 -1.38
N SER A 163 7.75 12.10 -0.80
CA SER A 163 9.02 11.80 -0.12
C SER A 163 9.29 10.30 -0.16
N GLN A 164 10.54 9.92 0.05
CA GLN A 164 10.99 8.52 0.12
C GLN A 164 11.68 8.22 1.46
N PRO A 165 11.70 6.94 1.89
CA PRO A 165 10.98 5.83 1.28
C PRO A 165 9.47 5.98 1.44
N ALA A 166 8.72 5.31 0.57
CA ALA A 166 7.26 5.22 0.69
C ALA A 166 6.78 3.93 0.04
N PHE A 167 5.56 3.52 0.38
CA PHE A 167 4.92 2.33 -0.15
C PHE A 167 3.50 2.66 -0.65
N ALA A 168 3.08 1.99 -1.71
CA ALA A 168 1.68 1.91 -2.09
C ALA A 168 1.28 0.44 -2.16
N PHE A 169 0.25 0.10 -1.42
CA PHE A 169 -0.36 -1.22 -1.37
C PHE A 169 -1.60 -1.19 -2.25
N VAL A 170 -1.56 -1.94 -3.34
CA VAL A 170 -2.66 -2.02 -4.32
C VAL A 170 -3.32 -3.38 -4.15
N SER A 171 -4.55 -3.40 -3.65
CA SER A 171 -5.33 -4.63 -3.49
C SER A 171 -5.81 -5.18 -4.83
N ALA A 172 -6.19 -6.45 -4.86
CA ALA A 172 -6.70 -7.11 -6.06
C ALA A 172 -7.96 -6.42 -6.64
N ASP A 173 -8.75 -5.75 -5.80
CA ASP A 173 -9.92 -4.97 -6.21
C ASP A 173 -9.55 -3.55 -6.73
N GLY A 174 -8.26 -3.17 -6.62
CA GLY A 174 -7.70 -1.89 -7.06
C GLY A 174 -7.75 -0.77 -6.06
N SER A 175 -8.19 -1.03 -4.84
CA SER A 175 -8.03 -0.07 -3.77
C SER A 175 -6.55 0.17 -3.49
N VAL A 176 -6.18 1.43 -3.19
CA VAL A 176 -4.80 1.84 -2.96
C VAL A 176 -4.68 2.47 -1.59
N GLU A 177 -3.77 1.94 -0.80
CA GLU A 177 -3.34 2.54 0.46
C GLU A 177 -1.88 2.95 0.37
N THR A 178 -1.53 4.15 0.84
CA THR A 178 -0.15 4.65 0.78
C THR A 178 0.41 4.88 2.17
N PHE A 179 1.69 4.56 2.34
CA PHE A 179 2.45 4.82 3.54
C PHE A 179 3.71 5.63 3.21
N SER A 180 3.93 6.73 3.92
CA SER A 180 5.12 7.57 3.75
C SER A 180 6.10 7.36 4.91
N GLY A 181 7.31 7.02 4.59
CA GLY A 181 8.37 6.69 5.53
C GLY A 181 8.86 5.26 5.38
N SER A 182 9.81 4.86 6.24
CA SER A 182 10.33 3.50 6.31
C SER A 182 9.38 2.61 7.11
N LEU A 183 9.09 1.43 6.60
CA LEU A 183 8.45 0.35 7.36
C LEU A 183 9.54 -0.60 7.88
N GLY A 184 9.47 -0.94 9.17
CA GLY A 184 10.26 -2.04 9.69
C GLY A 184 9.82 -3.39 9.08
N ALA A 185 10.70 -4.40 9.11
CA ALA A 185 10.44 -5.70 8.52
C ALA A 185 9.13 -6.33 9.01
N ASP A 186 8.84 -6.26 10.32
CA ASP A 186 7.63 -6.83 10.89
C ASP A 186 6.37 -6.09 10.42
N ASP A 187 6.41 -4.75 10.34
CA ASP A 187 5.28 -3.93 9.89
C ASP A 187 5.03 -4.12 8.38
N LEU A 188 6.10 -4.20 7.57
CA LEU A 188 5.97 -4.46 6.12
C LEU A 188 5.43 -5.86 5.86
N ARG A 189 5.90 -6.87 6.60
CA ARG A 189 5.38 -8.25 6.48
C ARG A 189 3.90 -8.29 6.84
N GLN A 190 3.50 -7.69 7.97
CA GLN A 190 2.10 -7.66 8.38
C GLN A 190 1.21 -6.97 7.33
N ALA A 191 1.63 -5.80 6.82
CA ALA A 191 0.89 -5.10 5.76
C ALA A 191 0.78 -5.93 4.48
N THR A 192 1.81 -6.72 4.15
CA THR A 192 1.81 -7.61 2.98
C THR A 192 0.89 -8.82 3.22
N GLU A 193 0.88 -9.41 4.43
CA GLU A 193 -0.05 -10.48 4.82
C GLU A 193 -1.51 -10.00 4.72
N ASP A 194 -1.81 -8.82 5.26
CA ASP A 194 -3.14 -8.22 5.22
C ASP A 194 -3.57 -7.95 3.76
N LEU A 195 -2.66 -7.46 2.91
CA LEU A 195 -2.89 -7.24 1.49
C LEU A 195 -3.16 -8.55 0.73
N ALA A 196 -2.44 -9.61 1.05
CA ALA A 196 -2.61 -10.92 0.42
C ALA A 196 -3.93 -11.62 0.83
N ALA A 197 -4.48 -11.26 2.01
CA ALA A 197 -5.72 -11.83 2.51
C ALA A 197 -6.98 -11.17 1.90
N GLY A 198 -6.90 -9.97 1.33
CA GLY A 198 -7.94 -9.23 0.60
C GLY A 198 -8.78 -8.32 1.46
#